data_11b13a66114361d62db055d4db4df34f
#
_entry.id   11b13a66114361d62db055d4db4df34f
#
_cell.length_a   1.000
_cell.length_b   1.000
_cell.length_c   1.000
_cell.angle_alpha   90.00
_cell.angle_beta   90.00
_cell.angle_gamma   90.00
#
_symmetry.space_group_name_H-M   'P 1'
#
loop_
_entity.id
_entity.type
_entity.pdbx_description
1 polymer ?
#
loop_
_entity_poly.entity_id
_entity_poly.type
_entity_poly.pdbx_seq_one_letter_code
_entity_poly.pdbx_strand_id
1 'polypeptide(L)'
;MKTLNVDMYQTLAAAVGVLYLGGFLKKKIKFLETFCIPAPVVGGIVFALLSCLLHGLGIVEFQFDETLKTVCMVMFFTSVGFQANLKVLKAGGKSLVVFLLCLVVLIFTQNFVAVGISKLMGISPLVGMCTGSIPMVGGHGTSGAFGTVLEDFGIKGATTVCTAAATFGLIIGSTMGGPIGRRLILKHDLLKTAVAEDPSILEEDEQKHHRSVSMYAPAAYQLAIAMGIGTVLSWLLSMTGMTFPIYIGSMIAAAFMRNIGEYGGKIHIHMGEINDIGGICLSLFLGIAMITLQLWQLAELALPMIILLLAQVVLMAVFSYFLVYNVMGRDYDAAVLAAGTCGFGMGATPNAMANMQALTEKFVPSIKAYMLVPIVGSMFADFINSLVITAFINFIN
;
A
#
# COMPACT_ATOMS: atom_id res chain seq x y z
N MET A 1 -31.83 10.23 -16.86
CA MET A 1 -30.75 9.25 -16.83
C MET A 1 -31.32 7.94 -16.30
N LYS A 2 -31.01 6.78 -16.89
CA LYS A 2 -31.49 5.49 -16.43
C LYS A 2 -30.50 4.93 -15.41
N THR A 3 -30.97 4.60 -14.20
CA THR A 3 -30.13 3.94 -13.17
C THR A 3 -30.16 2.43 -13.41
N LEU A 4 -28.99 1.80 -13.50
CA LEU A 4 -28.82 0.35 -13.64
C LEU A 4 -28.26 -0.21 -12.34
N ASN A 5 -29.10 -0.92 -11.59
CA ASN A 5 -28.68 -1.64 -10.39
C ASN A 5 -27.98 -2.95 -10.77
N VAL A 6 -26.76 -3.14 -10.31
CA VAL A 6 -25.90 -4.29 -10.57
C VAL A 6 -25.75 -5.07 -9.26
N ASP A 7 -26.23 -6.30 -9.24
CA ASP A 7 -26.13 -7.14 -8.03
C ASP A 7 -24.69 -7.57 -7.71
N MET A 8 -24.48 -8.19 -6.55
CA MET A 8 -23.12 -8.54 -6.09
C MET A 8 -22.40 -9.54 -7.00
N TYR A 9 -23.11 -10.45 -7.67
CA TYR A 9 -22.48 -11.43 -8.57
C TYR A 9 -22.10 -10.78 -9.89
N GLN A 10 -22.96 -9.92 -10.42
CA GLN A 10 -22.71 -9.14 -11.62
C GLN A 10 -21.56 -8.14 -11.38
N THR A 11 -21.53 -7.51 -10.20
CA THR A 11 -20.44 -6.63 -9.76
C THR A 11 -19.10 -7.37 -9.73
N LEU A 12 -19.08 -8.58 -9.14
CA LEU A 12 -17.89 -9.43 -9.11
C LEU A 12 -17.44 -9.82 -10.52
N ALA A 13 -18.38 -10.23 -11.38
CA ALA A 13 -18.08 -10.59 -12.77
C ALA A 13 -17.52 -9.40 -13.56
N ALA A 14 -18.11 -8.20 -13.40
CA ALA A 14 -17.61 -6.96 -14.01
C ALA A 14 -16.19 -6.64 -13.53
N ALA A 15 -15.92 -6.75 -12.22
CA ALA A 15 -14.59 -6.54 -11.65
C ALA A 15 -13.55 -7.50 -12.23
N VAL A 16 -13.89 -8.80 -12.37
CA VAL A 16 -13.01 -9.79 -13.02
C VAL A 16 -12.78 -9.46 -14.49
N GLY A 17 -13.81 -9.01 -15.22
CA GLY A 17 -13.67 -8.53 -16.60
C GLY A 17 -12.66 -7.38 -16.71
N VAL A 18 -12.76 -6.43 -15.78
CA VAL A 18 -11.82 -5.29 -15.67
C VAL A 18 -10.40 -5.75 -15.32
N LEU A 19 -10.24 -6.75 -14.46
CA LEU A 19 -8.94 -7.35 -14.15
C LEU A 19 -8.28 -7.96 -15.39
N TYR A 20 -9.02 -8.72 -16.19
CA TYR A 20 -8.50 -9.29 -17.44
C TYR A 20 -8.15 -8.23 -18.47
N LEU A 21 -9.00 -7.19 -18.61
CA LEU A 21 -8.72 -6.06 -19.49
C LEU A 21 -7.43 -5.36 -19.08
N GLY A 22 -7.27 -5.06 -17.78
CA GLY A 22 -6.08 -4.42 -17.25
C GLY A 22 -4.82 -5.27 -17.43
N GLY A 23 -4.91 -6.59 -17.20
CA GLY A 23 -3.82 -7.54 -17.44
C GLY A 23 -3.42 -7.59 -18.92
N PHE A 24 -4.37 -7.56 -19.84
CA PHE A 24 -4.12 -7.49 -21.28
C PHE A 24 -3.43 -6.17 -21.68
N LEU A 25 -3.94 -5.03 -21.20
CA LEU A 25 -3.36 -3.71 -21.50
C LEU A 25 -1.95 -3.56 -20.92
N LYS A 26 -1.71 -4.07 -19.71
CA LYS A 26 -0.39 -4.06 -19.09
C LYS A 26 0.66 -4.80 -19.93
N LYS A 27 0.32 -5.95 -20.51
CA LYS A 27 1.21 -6.69 -21.42
C LYS A 27 1.49 -5.95 -22.73
N LYS A 28 0.61 -5.05 -23.18
CA LYS A 28 0.76 -4.30 -24.43
C LYS A 28 1.46 -2.97 -24.26
N ILE A 29 1.34 -2.33 -23.10
CA ILE A 29 1.83 -0.99 -22.83
C ILE A 29 2.96 -1.07 -21.80
N LYS A 30 4.21 -1.05 -22.26
CA LYS A 30 5.42 -1.15 -21.43
C LYS A 30 5.44 -0.14 -20.26
N PHE A 31 4.89 1.06 -20.45
CA PHE A 31 4.80 2.07 -19.40
C PHE A 31 4.09 1.53 -18.16
N LEU A 32 2.95 0.82 -18.33
CA LEU A 32 2.16 0.28 -17.23
C LEU A 32 2.90 -0.83 -16.47
N GLU A 33 3.69 -1.62 -17.19
CA GLU A 33 4.53 -2.67 -16.61
C GLU A 33 5.72 -2.08 -15.85
N THR A 34 6.43 -1.14 -16.46
CA THR A 34 7.63 -0.47 -15.91
C THR A 34 7.32 0.22 -14.57
N PHE A 35 6.16 0.84 -14.44
CA PHE A 35 5.74 1.52 -13.21
C PHE A 35 4.94 0.62 -12.25
N CYS A 36 4.90 -0.68 -12.50
CA CYS A 36 4.22 -1.67 -11.65
C CYS A 36 2.74 -1.35 -11.34
N ILE A 37 2.04 -0.64 -12.27
CA ILE A 37 0.64 -0.26 -12.04
C ILE A 37 -0.22 -1.53 -11.96
N PRO A 38 -1.05 -1.70 -10.91
CA PRO A 38 -1.87 -2.89 -10.76
C PRO A 38 -2.88 -3.06 -11.89
N ALA A 39 -3.08 -4.30 -12.37
CA ALA A 39 -4.05 -4.60 -13.43
C ALA A 39 -5.47 -4.09 -13.13
N PRO A 40 -6.03 -4.26 -11.90
CA PRO A 40 -7.35 -3.73 -11.58
C PRO A 40 -7.45 -2.21 -11.77
N VAL A 41 -6.38 -1.47 -11.48
CA VAL A 41 -6.34 -0.02 -11.67
C VAL A 41 -6.38 0.35 -13.15
N VAL A 42 -5.57 -0.32 -13.98
CA VAL A 42 -5.51 -0.08 -15.43
C VAL A 42 -6.86 -0.33 -16.09
N GLY A 43 -7.45 -1.50 -15.86
CA GLY A 43 -8.75 -1.85 -16.43
C GLY A 43 -9.88 -1.01 -15.85
N GLY A 44 -9.80 -0.68 -14.55
CA GLY A 44 -10.78 0.13 -13.84
C GLY A 44 -10.83 1.57 -14.33
N ILE A 45 -9.67 2.18 -14.63
CA ILE A 45 -9.63 3.53 -15.23
C ILE A 45 -10.36 3.52 -16.59
N VAL A 46 -10.15 2.49 -17.43
CA VAL A 46 -10.87 2.37 -18.70
C VAL A 46 -12.37 2.30 -18.48
N PHE A 47 -12.82 1.48 -17.54
CA PHE A 47 -14.24 1.39 -17.20
C PHE A 47 -14.79 2.69 -16.60
N ALA A 48 -14.05 3.33 -15.69
CA ALA A 48 -14.44 4.59 -15.07
C ALA A 48 -14.56 5.74 -16.10
N LEU A 49 -13.68 5.79 -17.11
CA LEU A 49 -13.80 6.72 -18.23
C LEU A 49 -15.05 6.46 -19.07
N LEU A 50 -15.36 5.19 -19.36
CA LEU A 50 -16.58 4.80 -20.05
C LEU A 50 -17.83 5.18 -19.24
N SER A 51 -17.83 4.88 -17.94
CA SER A 51 -18.92 5.26 -17.02
C SER A 51 -19.11 6.77 -16.95
N CYS A 52 -18.00 7.53 -16.88
CA CYS A 52 -18.02 8.98 -16.89
C CYS A 52 -18.62 9.55 -18.19
N LEU A 53 -18.26 8.99 -19.33
CA LEU A 53 -18.83 9.37 -20.63
C LEU A 53 -20.35 9.10 -20.70
N LEU A 54 -20.78 7.90 -20.26
CA LEU A 54 -22.20 7.52 -20.25
C LEU A 54 -23.02 8.39 -19.29
N HIS A 55 -22.46 8.73 -18.13
CA HIS A 55 -23.03 9.65 -17.16
C HIS A 55 -23.17 11.07 -17.75
N GLY A 56 -22.08 11.59 -18.35
CA GLY A 56 -22.07 12.93 -18.97
C GLY A 56 -23.04 13.08 -20.13
N LEU A 57 -23.30 12.00 -20.89
CA LEU A 57 -24.32 11.95 -21.94
C LEU A 57 -25.75 11.75 -21.40
N GLY A 58 -25.92 11.56 -20.09
CA GLY A 58 -27.23 11.33 -19.47
C GLY A 58 -27.89 9.99 -19.82
N ILE A 59 -27.11 9.00 -20.31
CA ILE A 59 -27.60 7.70 -20.79
C ILE A 59 -27.85 6.76 -19.62
N VAL A 60 -26.81 6.46 -18.82
CA VAL A 60 -26.89 5.47 -17.73
C VAL A 60 -25.98 5.85 -16.56
N GLU A 61 -26.43 5.52 -15.36
CA GLU A 61 -25.68 5.54 -14.13
C GLU A 61 -25.69 4.14 -13.50
N PHE A 62 -24.50 3.59 -13.22
CA PHE A 62 -24.35 2.28 -12.60
C PHE A 62 -24.37 2.42 -11.08
N GLN A 63 -25.18 1.58 -10.43
CA GLN A 63 -25.15 1.38 -8.97
C GLN A 63 -24.74 -0.07 -8.69
N PHE A 64 -23.55 -0.24 -8.18
CA PHE A 64 -22.97 -1.54 -7.88
C PHE A 64 -23.23 -1.95 -6.41
N ASP A 65 -23.49 -3.23 -6.18
CA ASP A 65 -23.47 -3.79 -4.83
C ASP A 65 -22.02 -3.95 -4.35
N GLU A 66 -21.69 -3.34 -3.22
CA GLU A 66 -20.34 -3.30 -2.66
C GLU A 66 -20.09 -4.31 -1.53
N THR A 67 -21.01 -5.23 -1.30
CA THR A 67 -20.92 -6.24 -0.22
C THR A 67 -19.64 -7.06 -0.35
N LEU A 68 -19.35 -7.60 -1.54
CA LEU A 68 -18.13 -8.39 -1.78
C LEU A 68 -16.86 -7.53 -1.76
N LYS A 69 -16.94 -6.23 -2.09
CA LYS A 69 -15.82 -5.29 -1.90
C LYS A 69 -15.38 -5.28 -0.44
N THR A 70 -16.33 -5.14 0.48
CA THR A 70 -16.05 -5.10 1.90
C THR A 70 -15.48 -6.42 2.41
N VAL A 71 -16.03 -7.56 2.01
CA VAL A 71 -15.52 -8.89 2.40
C VAL A 71 -14.08 -9.09 1.91
N CYS A 72 -13.81 -8.83 0.65
CA CYS A 72 -12.46 -8.95 0.08
C CYS A 72 -11.46 -7.98 0.74
N MET A 73 -11.88 -6.76 1.05
CA MET A 73 -11.07 -5.78 1.77
C MET A 73 -10.68 -6.28 3.17
N VAL A 74 -11.65 -6.75 3.96
CA VAL A 74 -11.37 -7.26 5.32
C VAL A 74 -10.46 -8.48 5.25
N MET A 75 -10.66 -9.40 4.31
CA MET A 75 -9.82 -10.58 4.12
C MET A 75 -8.38 -10.20 3.74
N PHE A 76 -8.21 -9.23 2.84
CA PHE A 76 -6.89 -8.69 2.49
C PHE A 76 -6.18 -8.09 3.70
N PHE A 77 -6.81 -7.16 4.43
CA PHE A 77 -6.16 -6.55 5.61
C PHE A 77 -5.93 -7.55 6.75
N THR A 78 -6.74 -8.61 6.85
CA THR A 78 -6.48 -9.72 7.77
C THR A 78 -5.19 -10.44 7.38
N SER A 79 -4.96 -10.69 6.08
CA SER A 79 -3.69 -11.29 5.62
C SER A 79 -2.48 -10.39 5.90
N VAL A 80 -2.63 -9.06 5.77
CA VAL A 80 -1.61 -8.08 6.18
C VAL A 80 -1.31 -8.19 7.68
N GLY A 81 -2.34 -8.37 8.52
CA GLY A 81 -2.15 -8.58 9.96
C GLY A 81 -1.27 -9.81 10.26
N PHE A 82 -1.46 -10.91 9.54
CA PHE A 82 -0.62 -12.11 9.69
C PHE A 82 0.85 -11.88 9.29
N GLN A 83 1.17 -10.86 8.51
CA GLN A 83 2.56 -10.54 8.17
C GLN A 83 3.32 -9.92 9.36
N ALA A 84 2.65 -9.28 10.32
CA ALA A 84 3.26 -8.62 11.47
C ALA A 84 3.89 -9.63 12.46
N ASN A 85 5.14 -10.02 12.21
CA ASN A 85 5.88 -11.02 12.98
C ASN A 85 6.96 -10.38 13.85
N LEU A 86 6.78 -10.40 15.17
CA LEU A 86 7.73 -9.86 16.15
C LEU A 86 9.04 -10.67 16.23
N LYS A 87 9.03 -11.96 15.86
CA LYS A 87 10.22 -12.79 15.84
C LYS A 87 11.18 -12.35 14.73
N VAL A 88 10.63 -12.03 13.55
CA VAL A 88 11.40 -11.45 12.44
C VAL A 88 11.94 -10.07 12.81
N LEU A 89 11.14 -9.25 13.49
CA LEU A 89 11.58 -7.94 13.97
C LEU A 89 12.76 -8.06 14.95
N LYS A 90 12.74 -9.02 15.87
CA LYS A 90 13.85 -9.28 16.80
C LYS A 90 15.09 -9.81 16.07
N ALA A 91 14.92 -10.69 15.08
CA ALA A 91 16.02 -11.27 14.31
C ALA A 91 16.73 -10.23 13.41
N GLY A 92 15.99 -9.25 12.89
CA GLY A 92 16.52 -8.19 12.02
C GLY A 92 17.43 -7.17 12.74
N GLY A 93 17.56 -7.25 14.05
CA GLY A 93 18.49 -6.47 14.86
C GLY A 93 18.25 -4.96 14.83
N LYS A 94 19.28 -4.19 15.23
CA LYS A 94 19.20 -2.74 15.39
C LYS A 94 18.86 -2.02 14.07
N SER A 95 19.42 -2.46 12.95
CA SER A 95 19.21 -1.82 11.65
C SER A 95 17.74 -1.90 11.18
N LEU A 96 17.07 -3.03 11.42
CA LEU A 96 15.66 -3.19 11.09
C LEU A 96 14.77 -2.27 11.95
N VAL A 97 15.04 -2.21 13.26
CA VAL A 97 14.28 -1.34 14.18
C VAL A 97 14.45 0.13 13.79
N VAL A 98 15.68 0.56 13.50
CA VAL A 98 15.96 1.94 13.09
C VAL A 98 15.27 2.27 11.75
N PHE A 99 15.30 1.35 10.79
CA PHE A 99 14.63 1.55 9.50
C PHE A 99 13.10 1.58 9.64
N LEU A 100 12.55 0.75 10.53
CA LEU A 100 11.13 0.79 10.89
C LEU A 100 10.73 2.11 11.54
N LEU A 101 11.57 2.67 12.42
CA LEU A 101 11.35 4.00 12.99
C LEU A 101 11.39 5.09 11.91
N CYS A 102 12.27 4.99 10.90
CA CYS A 102 12.25 5.89 9.75
C CYS A 102 10.90 5.81 9.01
N LEU A 103 10.34 4.59 8.80
CA LEU A 103 9.02 4.43 8.21
C LEU A 103 7.93 5.11 9.05
N VAL A 104 7.90 4.91 10.36
CA VAL A 104 6.93 5.56 11.27
C VAL A 104 7.00 7.08 11.13
N VAL A 105 8.21 7.64 11.19
CA VAL A 105 8.42 9.09 11.02
C VAL A 105 7.96 9.57 9.65
N LEU A 106 8.19 8.79 8.59
CA LEU A 106 7.74 9.11 7.24
C LEU A 106 6.20 9.20 7.18
N ILE A 107 5.49 8.19 7.70
CA ILE A 107 4.03 8.14 7.73
C ILE A 107 3.45 9.37 8.44
N PHE A 108 3.97 9.69 9.64
CA PHE A 108 3.54 10.87 10.39
C PHE A 108 3.81 12.16 9.60
N THR A 109 5.00 12.28 9.01
CA THR A 109 5.40 13.51 8.30
C THR A 109 4.57 13.71 7.03
N GLN A 110 4.26 12.64 6.28
CA GLN A 110 3.38 12.71 5.12
C GLN A 110 1.98 13.20 5.49
N ASN A 111 1.40 12.69 6.57
CA ASN A 111 0.08 13.11 7.02
C ASN A 111 0.09 14.55 7.57
N PHE A 112 1.10 14.94 8.37
CA PHE A 112 1.22 16.32 8.85
C PHE A 112 1.38 17.33 7.71
N VAL A 113 2.19 17.02 6.70
CA VAL A 113 2.37 17.88 5.52
C VAL A 113 1.06 17.99 4.73
N ALA A 114 0.38 16.86 4.50
CA ALA A 114 -0.90 16.84 3.78
C ALA A 114 -1.98 17.65 4.50
N VAL A 115 -2.17 17.42 5.79
CA VAL A 115 -3.13 18.14 6.64
C VAL A 115 -2.77 19.61 6.79
N GLY A 116 -1.48 19.92 6.99
CA GLY A 116 -1.00 21.29 7.16
C GLY A 116 -1.24 22.14 5.92
N ILE A 117 -0.86 21.63 4.74
CA ILE A 117 -1.06 22.35 3.47
C ILE A 117 -2.56 22.48 3.16
N SER A 118 -3.38 21.45 3.42
CA SER A 118 -4.82 21.53 3.22
C SER A 118 -5.45 22.66 4.05
N LYS A 119 -5.07 22.78 5.33
CA LYS A 119 -5.52 23.87 6.19
C LYS A 119 -5.08 25.25 5.66
N LEU A 120 -3.84 25.37 5.16
CA LEU A 120 -3.34 26.63 4.58
C LEU A 120 -4.10 27.00 3.30
N MET A 121 -4.58 26.01 2.54
CA MET A 121 -5.38 26.23 1.33
C MET A 121 -6.87 26.43 1.63
N GLY A 122 -7.29 26.37 2.90
CA GLY A 122 -8.70 26.51 3.28
C GLY A 122 -9.59 25.33 2.89
N ILE A 123 -9.01 24.16 2.63
CA ILE A 123 -9.75 22.93 2.32
C ILE A 123 -9.76 21.97 3.53
N SER A 124 -10.71 21.04 3.54
CA SER A 124 -10.84 20.07 4.61
C SER A 124 -9.52 19.29 4.83
N PRO A 125 -9.02 19.17 6.06
CA PRO A 125 -7.86 18.35 6.36
C PRO A 125 -8.01 16.88 5.95
N LEU A 126 -9.24 16.35 5.96
CA LEU A 126 -9.54 15.00 5.49
C LEU A 126 -9.29 14.83 3.99
N VAL A 127 -9.53 15.89 3.19
CA VAL A 127 -9.12 15.92 1.76
C VAL A 127 -7.61 15.84 1.64
N GLY A 128 -6.86 16.52 2.51
CA GLY A 128 -5.41 16.39 2.59
C GLY A 128 -4.96 14.95 2.81
N MET A 129 -5.60 14.24 3.72
CA MET A 129 -5.30 12.82 3.99
C MET A 129 -5.37 11.95 2.74
N CYS A 130 -6.20 12.30 1.74
CA CYS A 130 -6.24 11.62 0.44
C CYS A 130 -4.94 11.72 -0.36
N THR A 131 -4.00 12.57 0.03
CA THR A 131 -2.67 12.72 -0.60
C THR A 131 -1.52 12.45 0.37
N GLY A 132 -1.83 12.12 1.62
CA GLY A 132 -0.88 11.77 2.67
C GLY A 132 -0.41 10.32 2.58
N SER A 133 -0.15 9.70 3.73
CA SER A 133 0.34 8.32 3.79
C SER A 133 -0.69 7.29 3.30
N ILE A 134 -1.98 7.66 3.18
CA ILE A 134 -3.02 6.77 2.63
C ILE A 134 -2.60 6.27 1.24
N PRO A 135 -2.39 7.14 0.22
CA PRO A 135 -1.94 6.70 -1.09
C PRO A 135 -0.42 6.51 -1.18
N MET A 136 0.39 7.26 -0.42
CA MET A 136 1.84 7.27 -0.60
C MET A 136 2.49 5.98 -0.08
N VAL A 137 2.40 5.69 1.21
CA VAL A 137 2.91 4.44 1.79
C VAL A 137 1.95 3.29 1.56
N GLY A 138 0.64 3.51 1.74
CA GLY A 138 -0.38 2.46 1.66
C GLY A 138 -0.80 2.08 0.23
N GLY A 139 -0.42 2.87 -0.78
CA GLY A 139 -0.72 2.57 -2.19
C GLY A 139 -2.20 2.43 -2.48
N HIS A 140 -2.55 1.63 -3.51
CA HIS A 140 -3.93 1.47 -3.97
C HIS A 140 -4.82 0.71 -2.98
N GLY A 141 -4.26 -0.27 -2.24
CA GLY A 141 -5.02 -1.05 -1.27
C GLY A 141 -5.57 -0.19 -0.14
N THR A 142 -4.70 0.56 0.51
CA THR A 142 -5.07 1.49 1.57
C THR A 142 -5.92 2.65 1.05
N SER A 143 -5.63 3.14 -0.18
CA SER A 143 -6.44 4.18 -0.85
C SER A 143 -7.89 3.75 -1.05
N GLY A 144 -8.12 2.54 -1.54
CA GLY A 144 -9.48 2.03 -1.73
C GLY A 144 -10.23 1.85 -0.41
N ALA A 145 -9.53 1.38 0.63
CA ALA A 145 -10.14 1.15 1.94
C ALA A 145 -10.44 2.45 2.70
N PHE A 146 -9.42 3.30 2.89
CA PHE A 146 -9.61 4.56 3.62
C PHE A 146 -10.34 5.63 2.80
N GLY A 147 -10.28 5.56 1.46
CA GLY A 147 -11.10 6.40 0.60
C GLY A 147 -12.58 6.23 0.93
N THR A 148 -13.06 4.99 1.03
CA THR A 148 -14.44 4.70 1.44
C THR A 148 -14.75 5.23 2.84
N VAL A 149 -13.84 5.06 3.81
CA VAL A 149 -14.00 5.61 5.16
C VAL A 149 -14.12 7.14 5.14
N LEU A 150 -13.30 7.82 4.33
CA LEU A 150 -13.37 9.28 4.20
C LEU A 150 -14.65 9.74 3.49
N GLU A 151 -15.21 8.93 2.60
CA GLU A 151 -16.53 9.17 1.99
C GLU A 151 -17.65 9.08 3.03
N ASP A 152 -17.56 8.15 3.97
CA ASP A 152 -18.48 8.05 5.12
C ASP A 152 -18.41 9.30 6.03
N PHE A 153 -17.26 9.95 6.10
CA PHE A 153 -17.07 11.25 6.75
C PHE A 153 -17.50 12.46 5.87
N GLY A 154 -18.12 12.21 4.73
CA GLY A 154 -18.70 13.24 3.86
C GLY A 154 -17.72 13.82 2.81
N ILE A 155 -16.53 13.25 2.62
CA ILE A 155 -15.57 13.68 1.61
C ILE A 155 -15.92 12.99 0.28
N LYS A 156 -16.73 13.64 -0.54
CA LYS A 156 -17.16 13.10 -1.83
C LYS A 156 -15.97 12.81 -2.74
N GLY A 157 -15.94 11.62 -3.34
CA GLY A 157 -14.90 11.19 -4.28
C GLY A 157 -13.54 10.91 -3.64
N ALA A 158 -13.46 10.73 -2.31
CA ALA A 158 -12.21 10.46 -1.61
C ALA A 158 -11.51 9.20 -2.14
N THR A 159 -12.23 8.14 -2.43
CA THR A 159 -11.68 6.91 -3.03
C THR A 159 -11.01 7.20 -4.38
N THR A 160 -11.64 8.03 -5.19
CA THR A 160 -11.12 8.43 -6.51
C THR A 160 -9.85 9.28 -6.37
N VAL A 161 -9.85 10.26 -5.47
CA VAL A 161 -8.68 11.12 -5.17
C VAL A 161 -7.52 10.30 -4.63
N CYS A 162 -7.75 9.43 -3.63
CA CYS A 162 -6.72 8.56 -3.06
C CYS A 162 -6.10 7.64 -4.12
N THR A 163 -6.93 7.04 -4.98
CA THR A 163 -6.46 6.13 -6.04
C THR A 163 -5.62 6.85 -7.11
N ALA A 164 -6.06 8.04 -7.52
CA ALA A 164 -5.29 8.88 -8.45
C ALA A 164 -3.94 9.29 -7.83
N ALA A 165 -3.95 9.67 -6.55
CA ALA A 165 -2.75 9.99 -5.80
C ALA A 165 -1.79 8.79 -5.67
N ALA A 166 -2.31 7.58 -5.42
CA ALA A 166 -1.51 6.35 -5.37
C ALA A 166 -0.86 6.04 -6.74
N THR A 167 -1.60 6.22 -7.84
CA THR A 167 -1.06 6.03 -9.19
C THR A 167 0.08 7.03 -9.47
N PHE A 168 -0.12 8.30 -9.11
CA PHE A 168 0.93 9.32 -9.19
C PHE A 168 2.15 8.94 -8.35
N GLY A 169 1.91 8.50 -7.11
CA GLY A 169 2.96 8.06 -6.19
C GLY A 169 3.80 6.92 -6.77
N LEU A 170 3.16 5.89 -7.37
CA LEU A 170 3.86 4.77 -8.04
C LEU A 170 4.81 5.26 -9.14
N ILE A 171 4.36 6.17 -9.99
CA ILE A 171 5.16 6.70 -11.11
C ILE A 171 6.36 7.48 -10.57
N ILE A 172 6.13 8.42 -9.67
CA ILE A 172 7.19 9.28 -9.13
C ILE A 172 8.13 8.48 -8.22
N GLY A 173 7.61 7.62 -7.35
CA GLY A 173 8.40 6.75 -6.47
C GLY A 173 9.37 5.85 -7.23
N SER A 174 8.94 5.32 -8.40
CA SER A 174 9.81 4.50 -9.27
C SER A 174 10.90 5.30 -9.99
N THR A 175 10.66 6.59 -10.23
CA THR A 175 11.61 7.41 -11.01
C THR A 175 12.61 8.16 -10.16
N MET A 176 12.29 8.48 -8.90
CA MET A 176 13.14 9.32 -8.06
C MET A 176 14.21 8.56 -7.27
N GLY A 177 14.00 7.29 -6.94
CA GLY A 177 14.90 6.52 -6.08
C GLY A 177 16.28 6.34 -6.67
N GLY A 178 16.37 5.92 -7.94
CA GLY A 178 17.62 5.76 -8.67
C GLY A 178 18.49 7.04 -8.68
N PRO A 179 17.99 8.19 -9.12
CA PRO A 179 18.71 9.46 -9.10
C PRO A 179 19.19 9.88 -7.70
N ILE A 180 18.35 9.70 -6.67
CA ILE A 180 18.70 10.06 -5.28
C ILE A 180 19.83 9.16 -4.78
N GLY A 181 19.72 7.84 -4.90
CA GLY A 181 20.75 6.90 -4.48
C GLY A 181 22.06 7.11 -5.23
N ARG A 182 22.00 7.26 -6.58
CA ARG A 182 23.17 7.57 -7.38
C ARG A 182 23.88 8.86 -6.94
N ARG A 183 23.12 9.93 -6.65
CA ARG A 183 23.70 11.19 -6.19
C ARG A 183 24.41 11.03 -4.84
N LEU A 184 23.84 10.27 -3.92
CA LEU A 184 24.45 9.96 -2.63
C LEU A 184 25.75 9.19 -2.80
N ILE A 185 25.76 8.11 -3.61
CA ILE A 185 26.91 7.26 -3.86
C ILE A 185 28.07 8.05 -4.45
N LEU A 186 27.80 8.85 -5.50
CA LEU A 186 28.85 9.62 -6.17
C LEU A 186 29.35 10.81 -5.37
N LYS A 187 28.44 11.54 -4.69
CA LYS A 187 28.80 12.73 -3.91
C LYS A 187 29.70 12.42 -2.72
N HIS A 188 29.45 11.27 -2.07
CA HIS A 188 30.17 10.86 -0.87
C HIS A 188 31.22 9.78 -1.13
N ASP A 189 31.49 9.46 -2.42
CA ASP A 189 32.53 8.51 -2.85
C ASP A 189 32.40 7.11 -2.17
N LEU A 190 31.15 6.65 -1.98
CA LEU A 190 30.83 5.49 -1.15
C LEU A 190 31.32 4.15 -1.72
N LEU A 191 31.71 4.12 -2.98
CA LEU A 191 32.25 2.91 -3.61
C LEU A 191 33.61 2.50 -3.04
N LYS A 192 34.36 3.41 -2.43
CA LYS A 192 35.65 3.10 -1.79
C LYS A 192 35.50 2.23 -0.53
N THR A 193 34.35 2.29 0.13
CA THR A 193 34.04 1.57 1.36
C THR A 193 33.01 0.46 1.18
N ALA A 194 32.46 0.34 -0.04
CA ALA A 194 31.48 -0.70 -0.35
C ALA A 194 32.18 -2.08 -0.34
N VAL A 195 31.67 -3.00 0.46
CA VAL A 195 32.10 -4.39 0.48
C VAL A 195 31.28 -5.12 -0.60
N ALA A 196 31.97 -5.78 -1.53
CA ALA A 196 31.31 -6.65 -2.49
C ALA A 196 30.81 -7.89 -1.75
N GLU A 197 29.53 -7.96 -1.45
CA GLU A 197 28.86 -9.11 -0.85
C GLU A 197 28.44 -10.10 -1.95
N ASP A 198 28.51 -11.40 -1.65
CA ASP A 198 28.13 -12.44 -2.59
C ASP A 198 26.59 -12.52 -2.74
N PRO A 199 26.03 -12.27 -3.93
CA PRO A 199 24.57 -12.31 -4.14
C PRO A 199 23.95 -13.70 -3.89
N SER A 200 24.73 -14.78 -3.93
CA SER A 200 24.23 -16.16 -3.75
C SER A 200 23.55 -16.39 -2.40
N ILE A 201 23.87 -15.57 -1.40
CA ILE A 201 23.23 -15.61 -0.06
C ILE A 201 21.71 -15.27 -0.13
N LEU A 202 21.28 -14.50 -1.14
CA LEU A 202 19.87 -14.14 -1.34
C LEU A 202 19.05 -15.24 -2.03
N GLU A 203 19.72 -16.15 -2.77
CA GLU A 203 19.04 -17.23 -3.52
C GLU A 203 18.69 -18.44 -2.65
N GLU A 204 19.34 -18.63 -1.50
CA GLU A 204 19.07 -19.77 -0.60
C GLU A 204 17.73 -19.67 0.17
N ASP A 205 17.14 -18.47 0.30
CA ASP A 205 15.91 -18.27 1.09
C ASP A 205 14.62 -18.46 0.26
N GLU A 206 14.68 -18.58 -1.08
CA GLU A 206 13.59 -19.10 -1.91
C GLU A 206 13.51 -20.63 -1.84
N GLN A 207 13.43 -21.21 -0.65
CA GLN A 207 12.96 -22.58 -0.50
C GLN A 207 11.60 -22.67 -1.17
N LYS A 208 11.54 -23.42 -2.28
CA LYS A 208 10.32 -23.75 -3.01
C LYS A 208 9.31 -24.31 -2.02
N HIS A 209 8.50 -23.43 -1.46
CA HIS A 209 7.38 -23.83 -0.62
C HIS A 209 6.45 -24.63 -1.53
N HIS A 210 6.40 -25.95 -1.32
CA HIS A 210 5.49 -26.81 -2.06
C HIS A 210 4.07 -26.45 -1.63
N ARG A 211 3.45 -25.54 -2.37
CA ARG A 211 2.05 -25.15 -2.19
C ARG A 211 1.17 -26.35 -2.54
N SER A 212 0.45 -26.86 -1.55
CA SER A 212 -0.50 -27.95 -1.73
C SER A 212 -1.92 -27.44 -1.59
N VAL A 213 -2.83 -27.92 -2.42
CA VAL A 213 -4.27 -27.58 -2.33
C VAL A 213 -4.82 -27.85 -0.93
N SER A 214 -4.31 -28.88 -0.23
CA SER A 214 -4.71 -29.19 1.15
C SER A 214 -4.34 -28.13 2.19
N MET A 215 -3.41 -27.21 1.89
CA MET A 215 -2.98 -26.15 2.80
C MET A 215 -3.82 -24.87 2.70
N TYR A 216 -4.57 -24.70 1.58
CA TYR A 216 -5.43 -23.53 1.40
C TYR A 216 -6.66 -23.54 2.30
N ALA A 217 -7.23 -24.72 2.60
CA ALA A 217 -8.37 -24.78 3.50
C ALA A 217 -8.02 -24.36 4.94
N PRO A 218 -6.95 -24.88 5.58
CA PRO A 218 -6.50 -24.35 6.89
C PRO A 218 -6.18 -22.86 6.86
N ALA A 219 -5.53 -22.34 5.81
CA ALA A 219 -5.23 -20.93 5.66
C ALA A 219 -6.50 -20.06 5.60
N ALA A 220 -7.50 -20.48 4.80
CA ALA A 220 -8.79 -19.82 4.72
C ALA A 220 -9.53 -19.82 6.07
N TYR A 221 -9.46 -20.94 6.81
CA TYR A 221 -10.06 -21.03 8.15
C TYR A 221 -9.35 -20.11 9.14
N GLN A 222 -8.02 -19.99 9.08
CA GLN A 222 -7.27 -19.06 9.91
C GLN A 222 -7.66 -17.61 9.63
N LEU A 223 -7.81 -17.24 8.36
CA LEU A 223 -8.31 -15.92 7.96
C LEU A 223 -9.73 -15.68 8.48
N ALA A 224 -10.65 -16.65 8.29
CA ALA A 224 -12.03 -16.52 8.75
C ALA A 224 -12.14 -16.37 10.28
N ILE A 225 -11.35 -17.14 11.03
CA ILE A 225 -11.27 -17.03 12.50
C ILE A 225 -10.76 -15.64 12.91
N ALA A 226 -9.68 -15.17 12.28
CA ALA A 226 -9.11 -13.86 12.58
C ALA A 226 -10.11 -12.73 12.24
N MET A 227 -10.87 -12.84 11.14
CA MET A 227 -11.94 -11.91 10.80
C MET A 227 -13.05 -11.91 11.86
N GLY A 228 -13.50 -13.09 12.29
CA GLY A 228 -14.54 -13.22 13.32
C GLY A 228 -14.10 -12.64 14.67
N ILE A 229 -12.90 -12.95 15.14
CA ILE A 229 -12.31 -12.35 16.36
C ILE A 229 -12.18 -10.82 16.16
N GLY A 230 -11.78 -10.41 14.97
CA GLY A 230 -11.58 -9.02 14.61
C GLY A 230 -12.82 -8.16 14.68
N THR A 231 -13.99 -8.71 14.32
CA THR A 231 -15.26 -7.98 14.47
C THR A 231 -15.59 -7.67 15.94
N VAL A 232 -15.31 -8.61 16.84
CA VAL A 232 -15.44 -8.41 18.29
C VAL A 232 -14.45 -7.35 18.78
N LEU A 233 -13.20 -7.40 18.30
CA LEU A 233 -12.19 -6.41 18.63
C LEU A 233 -12.56 -5.02 18.12
N SER A 234 -13.06 -4.89 16.88
CA SER A 234 -13.55 -3.62 16.34
C SER A 234 -14.69 -3.07 17.15
N TRP A 235 -15.62 -3.92 17.62
CA TRP A 235 -16.70 -3.51 18.49
C TRP A 235 -16.17 -2.99 19.84
N LEU A 236 -15.22 -3.69 20.47
CA LEU A 236 -14.57 -3.22 21.70
C LEU A 236 -13.84 -1.89 21.52
N LEU A 237 -13.12 -1.73 20.40
CA LEU A 237 -12.44 -0.48 20.07
C LEU A 237 -13.43 0.67 19.87
N SER A 238 -14.58 0.44 19.25
CA SER A 238 -15.60 1.48 19.05
C SER A 238 -16.20 2.00 20.37
N MET A 239 -16.14 1.21 21.46
CA MET A 239 -16.57 1.66 22.79
C MET A 239 -15.66 2.78 23.36
N THR A 240 -14.48 3.00 22.80
CA THR A 240 -13.60 4.11 23.18
C THR A 240 -14.07 5.47 22.67
N GLY A 241 -15.15 5.52 21.87
CA GLY A 241 -15.63 6.73 21.20
C GLY A 241 -14.86 7.11 19.96
N MET A 242 -13.84 6.33 19.59
CA MET A 242 -13.08 6.51 18.34
C MET A 242 -13.67 5.68 17.20
N THR A 243 -13.62 6.19 15.99
CA THR A 243 -14.07 5.47 14.80
C THR A 243 -12.94 4.59 14.26
N PHE A 244 -13.17 3.29 14.23
CA PHE A 244 -12.23 2.32 13.66
C PHE A 244 -12.85 1.64 12.44
N PRO A 245 -12.17 1.64 11.27
CA PRO A 245 -12.57 0.80 10.15
C PRO A 245 -12.69 -0.68 10.55
N ILE A 246 -13.66 -1.38 9.98
CA ILE A 246 -13.98 -2.76 10.34
C ILE A 246 -12.79 -3.73 10.24
N TYR A 247 -11.88 -3.50 9.31
CA TYR A 247 -10.71 -4.36 9.10
C TYR A 247 -9.59 -4.16 10.11
N ILE A 248 -9.58 -3.06 10.89
CA ILE A 248 -8.53 -2.80 11.90
C ILE A 248 -8.54 -3.89 12.97
N GLY A 249 -9.71 -4.24 13.51
CA GLY A 249 -9.80 -5.33 14.47
C GLY A 249 -9.35 -6.67 13.92
N SER A 250 -9.72 -6.98 12.67
CA SER A 250 -9.32 -8.22 12.01
C SER A 250 -7.81 -8.28 11.76
N MET A 251 -7.20 -7.17 11.39
CA MET A 251 -5.75 -7.02 11.21
C MET A 251 -5.00 -7.22 12.55
N ILE A 252 -5.51 -6.62 13.64
CA ILE A 252 -4.93 -6.80 14.98
C ILE A 252 -5.09 -8.25 15.46
N ALA A 253 -6.27 -8.86 15.29
CA ALA A 253 -6.51 -10.26 15.65
C ALA A 253 -5.56 -11.21 14.92
N ALA A 254 -5.35 -10.99 13.63
CA ALA A 254 -4.41 -11.77 12.81
C ALA A 254 -2.96 -11.63 13.30
N ALA A 255 -2.53 -10.39 13.65
CA ALA A 255 -1.21 -10.14 14.22
C ALA A 255 -1.01 -10.88 15.56
N PHE A 256 -2.03 -10.89 16.43
CA PHE A 256 -1.99 -11.69 17.66
C PHE A 256 -1.91 -13.19 17.38
N MET A 257 -2.76 -13.72 16.48
CA MET A 257 -2.74 -15.13 16.10
C MET A 257 -1.37 -15.55 15.55
N ARG A 258 -0.77 -14.71 14.66
CA ARG A 258 0.58 -14.93 14.11
C ARG A 258 1.62 -15.08 15.22
N ASN A 259 1.66 -14.13 16.11
CA ASN A 259 2.69 -14.10 17.16
C ASN A 259 2.48 -15.20 18.23
N ILE A 260 1.24 -15.51 18.59
CA ILE A 260 0.94 -16.63 19.48
C ILE A 260 1.36 -17.97 18.83
N GLY A 261 1.07 -18.16 17.54
CA GLY A 261 1.50 -19.36 16.80
C GLY A 261 3.01 -19.52 16.79
N GLU A 262 3.74 -18.46 16.50
CA GLU A 262 5.22 -18.46 16.44
C GLU A 262 5.90 -18.69 17.79
N TYR A 263 5.37 -18.10 18.86
CA TYR A 263 5.94 -18.27 20.21
C TYR A 263 5.44 -19.54 20.90
N GLY A 264 4.18 -19.96 20.63
CA GLY A 264 3.57 -21.13 21.26
C GLY A 264 3.95 -22.46 20.62
N GLY A 265 4.39 -22.47 19.37
CA GLY A 265 4.80 -23.65 18.60
C GLY A 265 3.69 -24.69 18.33
N LYS A 266 2.46 -24.42 18.76
CA LYS A 266 1.32 -25.35 18.67
C LYS A 266 0.42 -25.11 17.46
N ILE A 267 0.43 -23.89 16.91
CA ILE A 267 -0.40 -23.47 15.78
C ILE A 267 0.51 -23.17 14.61
N HIS A 268 0.40 -23.97 13.55
CA HIS A 268 1.10 -23.69 12.31
C HIS A 268 0.32 -22.66 11.49
N ILE A 269 0.98 -21.56 11.12
CA ILE A 269 0.39 -20.50 10.30
C ILE A 269 0.84 -20.70 8.84
N HIS A 270 -0.11 -20.90 7.95
CA HIS A 270 0.13 -21.16 6.52
C HIS A 270 0.34 -19.84 5.75
N MET A 271 1.48 -19.17 5.98
CA MET A 271 1.72 -17.80 5.47
C MET A 271 1.71 -17.71 3.96
N GLY A 272 2.23 -18.69 3.23
CA GLY A 272 2.24 -18.70 1.77
C GLY A 272 0.83 -18.62 1.20
N GLU A 273 -0.05 -19.51 1.68
CA GLU A 273 -1.43 -19.61 1.25
C GLU A 273 -2.28 -18.45 1.74
N ILE A 274 -2.02 -17.91 2.96
CA ILE A 274 -2.64 -16.69 3.47
C ILE A 274 -2.32 -15.50 2.56
N ASN A 275 -1.07 -15.35 2.15
CA ASN A 275 -0.66 -14.28 1.24
C ASN A 275 -1.30 -14.43 -0.15
N ASP A 276 -1.41 -15.65 -0.68
CA ASP A 276 -2.05 -15.91 -1.96
C ASP A 276 -3.55 -15.54 -1.92
N ILE A 277 -4.27 -15.97 -0.87
CA ILE A 277 -5.68 -15.61 -0.67
C ILE A 277 -5.82 -14.10 -0.51
N GLY A 278 -4.97 -13.48 0.30
CA GLY A 278 -4.93 -12.02 0.47
C GLY A 278 -4.71 -11.28 -0.84
N GLY A 279 -3.79 -11.74 -1.68
CA GLY A 279 -3.50 -11.17 -2.99
C GLY A 279 -4.67 -11.27 -3.98
N ILE A 280 -5.38 -12.41 -3.99
CA ILE A 280 -6.61 -12.59 -4.77
C ILE A 280 -7.68 -11.61 -4.27
N CYS A 281 -7.90 -11.55 -2.96
CA CYS A 281 -8.86 -10.64 -2.34
C CYS A 281 -8.53 -9.18 -2.60
N LEU A 282 -7.25 -8.79 -2.55
CA LEU A 282 -6.80 -7.44 -2.93
C LEU A 282 -7.18 -7.12 -4.38
N SER A 283 -6.91 -8.04 -5.31
CA SER A 283 -7.21 -7.84 -6.72
C SER A 283 -8.71 -7.65 -6.97
N LEU A 284 -9.56 -8.49 -6.35
CA LEU A 284 -11.01 -8.39 -6.45
C LEU A 284 -11.54 -7.11 -5.80
N PHE A 285 -11.08 -6.80 -4.58
CA PHE A 285 -11.39 -5.56 -3.87
C PHE A 285 -11.07 -4.32 -4.71
N LEU A 286 -9.85 -4.25 -5.26
CA LEU A 286 -9.45 -3.15 -6.13
C LEU A 286 -10.27 -3.12 -7.43
N GLY A 287 -10.57 -4.28 -8.03
CA GLY A 287 -11.40 -4.37 -9.22
C GLY A 287 -12.78 -3.76 -8.99
N ILE A 288 -13.45 -4.13 -7.88
CA ILE A 288 -14.76 -3.58 -7.52
C ILE A 288 -14.63 -2.08 -7.20
N ALA A 289 -13.64 -1.67 -6.39
CA ALA A 289 -13.42 -0.28 -6.05
C ALA A 289 -13.16 0.60 -7.29
N MET A 290 -12.50 0.06 -8.31
CA MET A 290 -12.21 0.81 -9.54
C MET A 290 -13.43 0.98 -10.46
N ILE A 291 -14.34 -0.01 -10.56
CA ILE A 291 -15.54 0.14 -11.38
C ILE A 291 -16.57 1.07 -10.73
N THR A 292 -16.49 1.29 -9.42
CA THR A 292 -17.36 2.22 -8.68
C THR A 292 -16.85 3.66 -8.69
N LEU A 293 -15.66 3.94 -9.27
CA LEU A 293 -15.10 5.30 -9.31
C LEU A 293 -15.97 6.28 -10.10
N GLN A 294 -16.21 7.45 -9.50
CA GLN A 294 -16.97 8.55 -10.06
C GLN A 294 -16.02 9.70 -10.47
N LEU A 295 -15.38 9.58 -11.65
CA LEU A 295 -14.35 10.53 -12.10
C LEU A 295 -14.83 11.98 -12.21
N TRP A 296 -16.12 12.22 -12.41
CA TRP A 296 -16.69 13.57 -12.47
C TRP A 296 -16.59 14.34 -11.16
N GLN A 297 -16.37 13.65 -10.03
CA GLN A 297 -16.17 14.27 -8.72
C GLN A 297 -14.75 14.83 -8.51
N LEU A 298 -13.78 14.45 -9.36
CA LEU A 298 -12.38 14.91 -9.25
C LEU A 298 -12.13 16.34 -9.70
N ALA A 299 -13.01 16.90 -10.53
CA ALA A 299 -12.72 18.17 -11.23
C ALA A 299 -12.47 19.35 -10.25
N GLU A 300 -13.21 19.40 -9.14
CA GLU A 300 -13.11 20.47 -8.15
C GLU A 300 -11.84 20.37 -7.28
N LEU A 301 -11.27 19.17 -7.14
CA LEU A 301 -10.11 18.91 -6.28
C LEU A 301 -8.79 18.83 -7.06
N ALA A 302 -8.81 18.98 -8.39
CA ALA A 302 -7.63 18.76 -9.24
C ALA A 302 -6.45 19.67 -8.88
N LEU A 303 -6.67 20.98 -8.74
CA LEU A 303 -5.59 21.93 -8.42
C LEU A 303 -5.03 21.76 -7.01
N PRO A 304 -5.84 21.68 -5.94
CA PRO A 304 -5.35 21.34 -4.61
C PRO A 304 -4.54 20.05 -4.55
N MET A 305 -5.01 19.03 -5.25
CA MET A 305 -4.36 17.72 -5.30
C MET A 305 -2.96 17.80 -5.91
N ILE A 306 -2.76 18.55 -6.99
CA ILE A 306 -1.44 18.72 -7.62
C ILE A 306 -0.45 19.35 -6.64
N ILE A 307 -0.84 20.41 -5.92
CA ILE A 307 0.02 21.09 -4.94
C ILE A 307 0.40 20.13 -3.81
N LEU A 308 -0.57 19.40 -3.27
CA LEU A 308 -0.35 18.43 -2.20
C LEU A 308 0.57 17.29 -2.64
N LEU A 309 0.37 16.76 -3.84
CA LEU A 309 1.21 15.69 -4.38
C LEU A 309 2.64 16.14 -4.65
N LEU A 310 2.84 17.35 -5.19
CA LEU A 310 4.19 17.93 -5.36
C LEU A 310 4.88 18.13 -4.02
N ALA A 311 4.15 18.54 -2.98
CA ALA A 311 4.69 18.64 -1.63
C ALA A 311 5.16 17.28 -1.09
N GLN A 312 4.41 16.19 -1.36
CA GLN A 312 4.83 14.83 -1.00
C GLN A 312 6.10 14.39 -1.74
N VAL A 313 6.25 14.78 -3.02
CA VAL A 313 7.48 14.50 -3.79
C VAL A 313 8.70 15.19 -3.15
N VAL A 314 8.57 16.47 -2.83
CA VAL A 314 9.64 17.25 -2.16
C VAL A 314 9.95 16.64 -0.79
N LEU A 315 8.91 16.34 -0.01
CA LEU A 315 9.07 15.68 1.28
C LEU A 315 9.86 14.38 1.15
N MET A 316 9.46 13.52 0.22
CA MET A 316 10.10 12.21 0.01
C MET A 316 11.56 12.36 -0.39
N ALA A 317 11.88 13.30 -1.29
CA ALA A 317 13.24 13.58 -1.71
C ALA A 317 14.13 14.04 -0.53
N VAL A 318 13.62 14.98 0.28
CA VAL A 318 14.33 15.49 1.47
C VAL A 318 14.46 14.38 2.52
N PHE A 319 13.40 13.64 2.77
CA PHE A 319 13.36 12.58 3.76
C PHE A 319 14.37 11.47 3.43
N SER A 320 14.36 10.95 2.22
CA SER A 320 15.29 9.90 1.79
C SER A 320 16.73 10.38 1.77
N TYR A 321 16.97 11.56 1.22
CA TYR A 321 18.32 12.09 1.07
C TYR A 321 18.98 12.48 2.39
N PHE A 322 18.23 13.13 3.29
CA PHE A 322 18.80 13.65 4.54
C PHE A 322 18.51 12.78 5.73
N LEU A 323 17.31 12.21 5.89
CA LEU A 323 16.99 11.46 7.10
C LEU A 323 17.43 9.99 6.95
N VAL A 324 16.92 9.28 5.97
CA VAL A 324 17.21 7.85 5.82
C VAL A 324 18.70 7.60 5.65
N TYR A 325 19.35 8.31 4.74
CA TYR A 325 20.79 8.19 4.51
C TYR A 325 21.62 8.45 5.77
N ASN A 326 21.32 9.52 6.52
CA ASN A 326 22.10 9.86 7.71
C ASN A 326 21.86 8.90 8.89
N VAL A 327 20.62 8.46 9.08
CA VAL A 327 20.23 7.63 10.20
C VAL A 327 20.66 6.16 9.99
N MET A 328 20.70 5.70 8.73
CA MET A 328 21.05 4.32 8.40
C MET A 328 22.55 4.05 8.31
N GLY A 329 23.41 5.06 8.52
CA GLY A 329 24.85 4.86 8.68
C GLY A 329 25.75 5.63 7.72
N ARG A 330 25.20 6.39 6.75
CA ARG A 330 25.95 7.18 5.74
C ARG A 330 26.91 6.36 4.86
N ASP A 331 26.64 5.08 4.75
CA ASP A 331 27.40 4.12 3.94
C ASP A 331 26.70 3.83 2.61
N TYR A 332 27.27 2.90 1.84
CA TYR A 332 26.70 2.48 0.56
C TYR A 332 25.30 1.87 0.74
N ASP A 333 25.13 1.01 1.75
CA ASP A 333 23.83 0.40 2.06
C ASP A 333 22.77 1.44 2.40
N ALA A 334 23.14 2.47 3.16
CA ALA A 334 22.23 3.57 3.49
C ALA A 334 21.79 4.35 2.24
N ALA A 335 22.64 4.50 1.22
CA ALA A 335 22.27 5.12 -0.04
C ALA A 335 21.29 4.24 -0.85
N VAL A 336 21.50 2.92 -0.86
CA VAL A 336 20.58 1.96 -1.49
C VAL A 336 19.24 1.91 -0.75
N LEU A 337 19.27 1.91 0.61
CA LEU A 337 18.06 2.00 1.44
C LEU A 337 17.27 3.29 1.19
N ALA A 338 17.96 4.43 1.03
CA ALA A 338 17.31 5.69 0.70
C ALA A 338 16.58 5.63 -0.65
N ALA A 339 17.18 4.98 -1.64
CA ALA A 339 16.55 4.74 -2.95
C ALA A 339 15.33 3.80 -2.84
N GLY A 340 15.45 2.72 -2.08
CA GLY A 340 14.34 1.80 -1.80
C GLY A 340 13.20 2.49 -1.08
N THR A 341 13.51 3.38 -0.11
CA THR A 341 12.50 4.14 0.62
C THR A 341 11.65 5.03 -0.29
N CYS A 342 12.22 5.62 -1.34
CA CYS A 342 11.44 6.38 -2.34
C CYS A 342 10.39 5.48 -3.01
N GLY A 343 10.70 4.24 -3.28
CA GLY A 343 9.81 3.30 -3.96
C GLY A 343 8.61 2.90 -3.10
N PHE A 344 8.83 2.38 -1.89
CA PHE A 344 7.70 1.97 -1.04
C PHE A 344 7.05 3.13 -0.29
N GLY A 345 7.77 4.22 -0.06
CA GLY A 345 7.24 5.41 0.63
C GLY A 345 6.35 6.30 -0.25
N MET A 346 6.35 6.09 -1.57
CA MET A 346 5.43 6.74 -2.51
C MET A 346 4.74 5.76 -3.47
N GLY A 347 4.80 4.48 -3.21
CA GLY A 347 4.23 3.54 -4.17
C GLY A 347 3.99 2.16 -3.61
N ALA A 348 4.97 1.27 -3.81
CA ALA A 348 4.86 -0.12 -3.40
C ALA A 348 6.25 -0.77 -3.26
N THR A 349 6.32 -1.89 -2.54
CA THR A 349 7.57 -2.66 -2.37
C THR A 349 8.23 -3.08 -3.70
N PRO A 350 7.50 -3.50 -4.76
CA PRO A 350 8.14 -3.77 -6.06
C PRO A 350 8.88 -2.57 -6.65
N ASN A 351 8.37 -1.36 -6.46
CA ASN A 351 9.04 -0.13 -6.93
C ASN A 351 10.33 0.14 -6.13
N ALA A 352 10.31 -0.16 -4.83
CA ALA A 352 11.50 -0.09 -4.00
C ALA A 352 12.58 -1.07 -4.49
N MET A 353 12.19 -2.30 -4.80
CA MET A 353 13.09 -3.32 -5.36
C MET A 353 13.69 -2.87 -6.69
N ALA A 354 12.88 -2.34 -7.60
CA ALA A 354 13.33 -1.82 -8.89
C ALA A 354 14.33 -0.65 -8.73
N ASN A 355 14.07 0.27 -7.80
CA ASN A 355 14.99 1.38 -7.50
C ASN A 355 16.34 0.89 -6.96
N MET A 356 16.33 -0.10 -6.07
CA MET A 356 17.55 -0.71 -5.54
C MET A 356 18.31 -1.48 -6.62
N GLN A 357 17.61 -2.27 -7.42
CA GLN A 357 18.18 -3.04 -8.51
C GLN A 357 18.89 -2.14 -9.52
N ALA A 358 18.27 -1.03 -9.92
CA ALA A 358 18.87 -0.06 -10.83
C ALA A 358 20.23 0.52 -10.33
N LEU A 359 20.43 0.55 -9.02
CA LEU A 359 21.71 0.96 -8.41
C LEU A 359 22.68 -0.21 -8.29
N THR A 360 22.22 -1.35 -7.78
CA THR A 360 23.08 -2.50 -7.49
C THR A 360 23.58 -3.20 -8.76
N GLU A 361 22.84 -3.18 -9.86
CA GLU A 361 23.31 -3.62 -11.17
C GLU A 361 24.40 -2.71 -11.73
N LYS A 362 24.38 -1.42 -11.39
CA LYS A 362 25.35 -0.45 -11.90
C LYS A 362 26.60 -0.34 -11.02
N PHE A 363 26.46 -0.59 -9.72
CA PHE A 363 27.54 -0.42 -8.74
C PHE A 363 27.87 -1.74 -8.05
N VAL A 364 27.43 -1.95 -6.81
CA VAL A 364 27.73 -3.12 -5.99
C VAL A 364 26.45 -3.67 -5.36
N PRO A 365 26.26 -4.97 -5.19
CA PRO A 365 25.15 -5.54 -4.42
C PRO A 365 25.08 -5.00 -2.98
N SER A 366 23.88 -4.90 -2.40
CA SER A 366 23.63 -4.51 -1.01
C SER A 366 22.68 -5.50 -0.36
N ILE A 367 23.21 -6.57 0.23
CA ILE A 367 22.39 -7.62 0.87
C ILE A 367 21.53 -7.01 1.98
N LYS A 368 22.11 -6.12 2.78
CA LYS A 368 21.40 -5.43 3.87
C LYS A 368 20.16 -4.68 3.39
N ALA A 369 20.23 -3.95 2.26
CA ALA A 369 19.08 -3.24 1.72
C ALA A 369 18.00 -4.20 1.19
N TYR A 370 18.42 -5.26 0.49
CA TYR A 370 17.52 -6.28 -0.04
C TYR A 370 16.82 -7.12 1.05
N MET A 371 17.41 -7.23 2.22
CA MET A 371 16.76 -7.85 3.39
C MET A 371 15.80 -6.87 4.10
N LEU A 372 16.23 -5.63 4.35
CA LEU A 372 15.48 -4.69 5.18
C LEU A 372 14.23 -4.12 4.49
N VAL A 373 14.35 -3.76 3.19
CA VAL A 373 13.27 -3.08 2.46
C VAL A 373 12.01 -3.96 2.30
N PRO A 374 12.11 -5.24 1.89
CA PRO A 374 10.92 -6.10 1.82
C PRO A 374 10.28 -6.31 3.20
N ILE A 375 11.08 -6.52 4.25
CA ILE A 375 10.55 -6.73 5.61
C ILE A 375 9.78 -5.49 6.08
N VAL A 376 10.36 -4.31 5.97
CA VAL A 376 9.71 -3.08 6.43
C VAL A 376 8.57 -2.68 5.50
N GLY A 377 8.79 -2.72 4.19
CA GLY A 377 7.82 -2.24 3.19
C GLY A 377 6.62 -3.18 2.97
N SER A 378 6.79 -4.51 3.13
CA SER A 378 5.67 -5.44 2.91
C SER A 378 5.05 -5.96 4.21
N MET A 379 5.85 -6.15 5.28
CA MET A 379 5.34 -6.76 6.51
C MET A 379 4.79 -5.75 7.51
N PHE A 380 5.40 -4.56 7.63
CA PHE A 380 5.07 -3.61 8.67
C PHE A 380 4.43 -2.32 8.16
N ALA A 381 4.70 -1.91 6.91
CA ALA A 381 4.26 -0.62 6.39
C ALA A 381 2.74 -0.49 6.43
N ASP A 382 2.00 -1.42 5.84
CA ASP A 382 0.55 -1.35 5.76
C ASP A 382 -0.12 -1.46 7.14
N PHE A 383 0.45 -2.31 8.02
CA PHE A 383 -0.06 -2.47 9.38
C PHE A 383 0.08 -1.17 10.19
N ILE A 384 1.27 -0.59 10.24
CA ILE A 384 1.54 0.65 11.00
C ILE A 384 0.80 1.82 10.38
N ASN A 385 0.81 1.92 9.04
CA ASN A 385 0.16 3.00 8.31
C ASN A 385 -1.35 3.03 8.62
N SER A 386 -2.01 1.88 8.59
CA SER A 386 -3.45 1.79 8.88
C SER A 386 -3.79 2.27 10.30
N LEU A 387 -2.97 1.93 11.30
CA LEU A 387 -3.14 2.40 12.67
C LEU A 387 -2.94 3.92 12.79
N VAL A 388 -1.90 4.45 12.16
CA VAL A 388 -1.59 5.89 12.19
C VAL A 388 -2.66 6.70 11.45
N ILE A 389 -3.10 6.26 10.27
CA ILE A 389 -4.18 6.92 9.53
C ILE A 389 -5.46 6.98 10.37
N THR A 390 -5.84 5.86 11.00
CA THR A 390 -7.02 5.79 11.88
C THR A 390 -6.90 6.79 13.03
N ALA A 391 -5.73 6.89 13.67
CA ALA A 391 -5.49 7.87 14.72
C ALA A 391 -5.62 9.32 14.19
N PHE A 392 -5.05 9.61 13.01
CA PHE A 392 -5.15 10.95 12.39
C PHE A 392 -6.59 11.34 12.06
N ILE A 393 -7.37 10.44 11.46
CA ILE A 393 -8.78 10.70 11.13
C ILE A 393 -9.56 11.04 12.40
N ASN A 394 -9.40 10.26 13.48
CA ASN A 394 -10.08 10.52 14.75
C ASN A 394 -9.61 11.81 15.46
N PHE A 395 -8.36 12.24 15.24
CA PHE A 395 -7.85 13.47 15.84
C PHE A 395 -8.27 14.73 15.08
N ILE A 396 -8.51 14.61 13.78
CA ILE A 396 -8.80 15.74 12.88
C ILE A 396 -10.32 15.98 12.78
N ASN A 397 -11.10 14.92 12.89
CA ASN A 397 -12.55 14.98 12.88
C ASN A 397 -13.09 15.42 14.24
#